data_05adcb9e99f7b9f2d8cedd079987be69
#
_entry.id   05adcb9e99f7b9f2d8cedd079987be69
#
_cell.length_a   1.000
_cell.length_b   1.000
_cell.length_c   1.000
_cell.angle_alpha   90.00
_cell.angle_beta   90.00
_cell.angle_gamma   90.00
#
_symmetry.space_group_name_H-M   'P 1'
#
loop_
_entity.id
_entity.type
_entity.pdbx_description
1 polymer ?
#
loop_
_entity_poly.entity_id
_entity_poly.type
_entity_poly.pdbx_seq_one_letter_code
_entity_poly.pdbx_strand_id
1 'polypeptide(L)' 'MADDSTADSHPRELIEMIGRQTDAGGRELTCGLYLTRTGYEVRAEYSDGEVLRTQWAMDTQGGRIIANRWVDELGLERTR' A
#
# COMPACT_ATOMS: atom_id res chain seq x y z
N MET A 1 -15.64 -12.14 -19.13
CA MET A 1 -15.44 -11.68 -18.82
C MET A 1 -14.86 -11.53 -17.97
N ALA A 2 -14.53 -11.50 -17.68
CA ALA A 2 -14.07 -11.28 -17.02
C ALA A 2 -14.00 -10.82 -16.17
N ASP A 3 -14.05 -10.68 -15.97
CA ASP A 3 -13.95 -10.06 -15.30
C ASP A 3 -13.75 -10.18 -14.33
N ASP A 4 -13.84 -10.66 -14.03
CA ASP A 4 -13.68 -10.78 -13.16
C ASP A 4 -12.85 -10.69 -12.46
N SER A 5 -12.51 -11.44 -12.63
CA SER A 5 -11.39 -11.14 -12.05
C SER A 5 -11.34 -9.96 -11.48
N THR A 6 -12.08 -9.58 -11.71
CA THR A 6 -12.11 -8.37 -11.44
C THR A 6 -12.32 -7.99 -10.07
N ALA A 7 -12.46 -8.83 -9.14
CA ALA A 7 -12.55 -8.43 -7.78
C ALA A 7 -11.38 -7.67 -7.37
N ASP A 8 -10.25 -8.05 -7.86
CA ASP A 8 -9.09 -7.36 -7.52
C ASP A 8 -8.82 -6.26 -8.38
N SER A 9 -9.64 -6.03 -9.33
CA SER A 9 -9.32 -5.08 -10.33
C SER A 9 -9.96 -3.75 -10.07
N HIS A 10 -10.35 -3.48 -8.84
CA HIS A 10 -10.76 -2.13 -8.51
C HIS A 10 -9.61 -1.20 -8.82
N PRO A 11 -9.81 -0.17 -9.61
CA PRO A 11 -8.74 0.76 -9.92
C PRO A 11 -8.20 1.39 -8.66
N ARG A 12 -6.90 1.39 -8.57
CA ARG A 12 -6.19 2.07 -7.50
C ARG A 12 -5.18 2.98 -8.16
N GLU A 13 -5.14 4.19 -7.68
CA GLU A 13 -4.14 5.14 -8.15
C GLU A 13 -3.17 5.41 -7.04
N LEU A 14 -1.90 5.18 -7.27
CA LEU A 14 -0.88 5.47 -6.27
C LEU A 14 -0.76 6.98 -6.11
N ILE A 15 -1.06 7.44 -4.89
CA ILE A 15 -0.91 8.86 -4.55
C ILE A 15 0.51 9.12 -4.09
N GLU A 16 1.01 8.27 -3.22
CA GLU A 16 2.34 8.48 -2.66
C GLU A 16 2.90 7.17 -2.13
N MET A 17 4.15 6.87 -2.51
CA MET A 17 4.85 5.73 -1.93
C MET A 17 5.55 6.23 -0.67
N ILE A 18 5.27 5.63 0.47
CA ILE A 18 5.74 6.12 1.75
C ILE A 18 7.00 5.39 2.22
N GLY A 19 7.09 4.10 1.97
CA GLY A 19 8.25 3.34 2.40
C GLY A 19 8.40 2.05 1.64
N ARG A 20 9.61 1.50 1.65
CA ARG A 20 9.89 0.22 1.01
C ARG A 20 11.10 -0.45 1.65
N GLN A 21 11.18 -1.75 1.48
CA GLN A 21 12.30 -2.52 1.98
C GLN A 21 12.39 -3.83 1.21
N THR A 22 13.58 -4.23 0.82
CA THR A 22 13.79 -5.50 0.14
C THR A 22 14.33 -6.48 1.18
N ASP A 23 13.71 -7.66 1.28
CA ASP A 23 14.15 -8.66 2.25
C ASP A 23 15.30 -9.49 1.69
N ALA A 24 15.80 -10.42 2.50
CA ALA A 24 16.95 -11.23 2.13
C ALA A 24 16.63 -12.13 0.94
N GLY A 25 15.37 -12.46 0.74
CA GLY A 25 14.96 -13.28 -0.39
C GLY A 25 14.73 -12.51 -1.67
N GLY A 26 14.88 -11.20 -1.63
CA GLY A 26 14.69 -10.38 -2.81
C GLY A 26 13.29 -9.85 -3.01
N ARG A 27 12.35 -10.15 -2.11
CA ARG A 27 11.00 -9.59 -2.22
C ARG A 27 11.02 -8.17 -1.67
N GLU A 28 10.35 -7.28 -2.37
CA GLU A 28 10.23 -5.92 -1.92
C GLU A 28 8.88 -5.74 -1.24
N LEU A 29 8.89 -5.18 -0.04
CA LEU A 29 7.67 -4.80 0.67
C LEU A 29 7.52 -3.29 0.52
N THR A 30 6.37 -2.84 0.06
CA THR A 30 6.11 -1.42 -0.10
C THR A 30 4.93 -1.01 0.76
N CYS A 31 4.92 0.23 1.17
CA CYS A 31 3.81 0.82 1.90
C CYS A 31 3.43 2.10 1.17
N GLY A 32 2.23 2.14 0.64
CA GLY A 32 1.80 3.27 -0.18
C GLY A 32 0.39 3.72 0.18
N LEU A 33 0.10 4.95 -0.23
CA LEU A 33 -1.22 5.53 -0.10
C LEU A 33 -1.84 5.58 -1.48
N TYR A 34 -3.05 5.05 -1.58
CA TYR A 34 -3.75 4.92 -2.85
C TYR A 34 -5.12 5.58 -2.80
N LEU A 35 -5.57 6.05 -3.94
CA LEU A 35 -6.95 6.49 -4.12
C LEU A 35 -7.71 5.39 -4.83
N THR A 36 -8.85 5.02 -4.27
CA THR A 36 -9.72 4.00 -4.86
C THR A 36 -11.09 4.60 -5.11
N ARG A 37 -11.99 3.80 -5.65
CA ARG A 37 -13.34 4.27 -5.92
C ARG A 37 -14.10 4.63 -4.66
N THR A 38 -13.74 4.05 -3.53
CA THR A 38 -14.48 4.26 -2.29
C THR A 38 -13.71 5.08 -1.28
N GLY A 39 -12.55 5.59 -1.63
CA GLY A 39 -11.78 6.45 -0.74
C GLY A 39 -10.31 6.13 -0.76
N TYR A 40 -9.61 6.55 0.27
CA TYR A 40 -8.17 6.35 0.35
C TYR A 40 -7.84 5.05 1.06
N GLU A 41 -6.80 4.38 0.62
CA GLU A 41 -6.37 3.11 1.20
C GLU A 41 -4.87 3.15 1.43
N VAL A 42 -4.45 2.80 2.64
CA VAL A 42 -3.04 2.55 2.91
C VAL A 42 -2.83 1.05 2.71
N ARG A 43 -1.78 0.70 1.96
CA ARG A 43 -1.59 -0.68 1.54
C ARG A 43 -0.13 -1.05 1.66
N ALA A 44 0.14 -2.14 2.38
CA ALA A 44 1.48 -2.72 2.46
C ALA A 44 1.43 -4.05 1.74
N GLU A 45 2.24 -4.19 0.69
CA GLU A 45 2.21 -5.41 -0.10
C GLU A 45 3.59 -5.74 -0.64
N TYR A 46 3.78 -7.03 -0.90
CA TYR A 46 5.03 -7.54 -1.45
C TYR A 46 4.99 -7.49 -2.97
N SER A 47 6.17 -7.46 -3.57
CA SER A 47 6.32 -7.37 -5.01
C SER A 47 5.70 -8.54 -5.77
N ASP A 48 5.48 -9.68 -5.10
CA ASP A 48 4.84 -10.83 -5.73
C ASP A 48 3.31 -10.76 -5.64
N GLY A 49 2.76 -9.68 -5.07
CA GLY A 49 1.33 -9.50 -4.99
C GLY A 49 0.70 -9.85 -3.66
N GLU A 50 1.46 -10.44 -2.76
CA GLU A 50 0.92 -10.78 -1.45
C GLU A 50 0.67 -9.51 -0.64
N VAL A 51 -0.53 -9.35 -0.11
CA VAL A 51 -0.89 -8.16 0.66
C VAL A 51 -0.70 -8.45 2.13
N LEU A 52 0.13 -7.63 2.79
CA LEU A 52 0.39 -7.79 4.19
C LEU A 52 -0.68 -7.17 5.05
N ARG A 53 -1.08 -5.95 4.73
CA ARG A 53 -2.18 -5.28 5.43
C ARG A 53 -2.71 -4.12 4.61
N THR A 54 -3.97 -3.77 4.85
CA THR A 54 -4.59 -2.60 4.25
C THR A 54 -5.41 -1.90 5.30
N GLN A 55 -5.64 -0.61 5.13
CA GLN A 55 -6.50 0.15 6.03
C GLN A 55 -7.05 1.35 5.28
N TRP A 56 -8.35 1.63 5.47
CA TRP A 56 -8.97 2.80 4.87
C TRP A 56 -8.59 4.05 5.64
N ALA A 57 -8.51 5.16 4.93
CA ALA A 57 -8.27 6.46 5.54
C ALA A 57 -9.28 7.45 4.98
N MET A 58 -9.61 8.45 5.78
CA MET A 58 -10.61 9.43 5.37
C MET A 58 -10.04 10.45 4.39
N ASP A 59 -8.74 10.72 4.50
CA ASP A 59 -8.10 11.71 3.66
C ASP A 59 -6.62 11.38 3.53
N THR A 60 -5.89 12.17 2.76
CA THR A 60 -4.48 11.89 2.52
C THR A 60 -3.64 12.08 3.78
N GLN A 61 -4.00 13.03 4.61
CA GLN A 61 -3.26 13.27 5.84
C GLN A 61 -3.39 12.08 6.78
N GLY A 62 -4.62 11.58 6.95
CA GLY A 62 -4.85 10.39 7.77
C GLY A 62 -4.12 9.18 7.22
N GLY A 63 -4.13 9.06 5.89
CA GLY A 63 -3.43 7.96 5.24
C GLY A 63 -1.93 8.02 5.48
N ARG A 64 -1.34 9.22 5.41
CA ARG A 64 0.09 9.36 5.67
C ARG A 64 0.45 9.03 7.11
N ILE A 65 -0.41 9.39 8.06
CA ILE A 65 -0.17 9.06 9.47
C ILE A 65 -0.14 7.55 9.65
N ILE A 66 -1.11 6.85 9.07
CA ILE A 66 -1.16 5.39 9.15
C ILE A 66 0.07 4.77 8.48
N ALA A 67 0.39 5.25 7.28
CA ALA A 67 1.52 4.70 6.53
C ALA A 67 2.84 4.92 7.25
N ASN A 68 3.03 6.08 7.84
CA ASN A 68 4.25 6.35 8.58
C ASN A 68 4.38 5.47 9.82
N ARG A 69 3.26 5.17 10.48
CA ARG A 69 3.28 4.23 11.58
C ARG A 69 3.71 2.85 11.09
N TRP A 70 3.17 2.41 9.96
CA TRP A 70 3.53 1.10 9.42
C TRP A 70 4.99 1.04 8.99
N VAL A 71 5.52 2.14 8.45
CA VAL A 71 6.93 2.20 8.09
C VAL A 71 7.80 1.93 9.32
N ASP A 72 7.43 2.53 10.45
CA ASP A 72 8.18 2.30 11.69
C ASP A 72 7.99 0.88 12.19
N GLU A 73 6.76 0.38 12.19
CA GLU A 73 6.46 -0.96 12.69
C GLU A 73 7.12 -2.05 11.87
N LEU A 74 7.17 -1.86 10.57
CA LEU A 74 7.67 -2.87 9.65
C LEU A 74 9.14 -2.68 9.29
N GLY A 75 9.76 -1.64 9.82
CA GLY A 75 11.17 -1.39 9.55
C GLY A 75 11.47 -0.97 8.13
N LEU A 76 10.52 -0.32 7.48
CA LEU A 76 10.72 0.09 6.10
C LEU A 76 11.54 1.36 6.01
N GLU A 77 12.17 1.54 4.86
CA GLU A 77 12.92 2.74 4.60
C GLU A 77 11.99 3.75 3.95
N ARG A 78 11.95 4.98 4.46
CA ARG A 78 11.08 6.00 3.90
C ARG A 78 11.55 6.41 2.54
N THR A 79 10.59 6.56 1.63
CA THR A 79 10.90 7.06 0.30
C THR A 79 10.80 8.57 0.28
N ARG A 80 11.39 9.18 -0.74
CA ARG A 80 11.32 10.61 -0.89
C ARG A 80 10.64 11.00 -2.17
#